data_50e562b362801c361f952a0ad123cc96
#
_entry.id   50e562b362801c361f952a0ad123cc96
#
_cell.length_a   1.000
_cell.length_b   1.000
_cell.length_c   1.000
_cell.angle_alpha   90.00
_cell.angle_beta   90.00
_cell.angle_gamma   90.00
#
_symmetry.space_group_name_H-M   'P 1'
#
loop_
_entity.id
_entity.type
_entity.pdbx_description
1 polymer ?
#
loop_
_entity_poly.entity_id
_entity_poly.type
_entity_poly.pdbx_seq_one_letter_code
_entity_poly.pdbx_strand_id
1 'polypeptide(L)'
;KSLYYTFFKDGTYYDFSTDLIKLNRQLESISTKDAVGYFQLMSDIYEKYQLANQAFLSQSCDQASSFFTFKHLKEIFKLEPLSNVYDYVSKFIKDEKLKEYICFQTMYIGMSPYDCSSIYTLLPGVSQFYGLPHLKGGMYRLVEVMEQLIKEWGGIIHTNSLVESLVIEDKCVLGIQLSDRIDKGDYIIANAQVPYVMHELQSIIRPKEYHLSCSAFILYLGLKQKLPMLNIHNIYINQAFKENIQSAFDGKLPKESSFYFYVPSRMDEGMAPTNGEVINVIIRVPNLKAQNVEWNEQTILLLKEQIYKALAQVTKIEHFNELVEVEKYLT
;
A
#
# COMPACT_ATOMS: atom_id res chain seq x y z
N LYS A 1 9.34 17.81 -8.13
CA LYS A 1 9.37 16.49 -8.75
C LYS A 1 7.96 15.92 -8.82
N SER A 2 7.65 15.11 -9.85
CA SER A 2 6.36 14.40 -9.93
C SER A 2 6.29 13.33 -8.84
N LEU A 3 5.15 13.27 -8.13
CA LEU A 3 4.85 12.22 -7.17
C LEU A 3 4.29 11.01 -7.91
N TYR A 4 3.15 11.22 -8.57
CA TYR A 4 2.43 10.17 -9.29
C TYR A 4 2.12 10.62 -10.71
N TYR A 5 2.31 9.69 -11.65
CA TYR A 5 1.62 9.74 -12.93
C TYR A 5 0.35 8.92 -12.80
N THR A 6 -0.80 9.52 -13.11
CA THR A 6 -2.09 8.85 -13.05
C THR A 6 -2.70 8.78 -14.44
N PHE A 7 -2.88 7.57 -14.91
CA PHE A 7 -3.43 7.25 -16.21
C PHE A 7 -4.86 6.73 -16.04
N PHE A 8 -5.78 7.23 -16.84
CA PHE A 8 -7.15 6.79 -16.84
C PHE A 8 -7.46 5.99 -18.11
N LYS A 9 -8.40 5.04 -18.01
CA LYS A 9 -8.79 4.19 -19.14
C LYS A 9 -9.24 4.96 -20.37
N ASP A 10 -9.78 6.15 -20.23
CA ASP A 10 -10.20 7.01 -21.36
C ASP A 10 -9.04 7.75 -22.05
N GLY A 11 -7.81 7.50 -21.60
CA GLY A 11 -6.60 8.14 -22.13
C GLY A 11 -6.23 9.45 -21.44
N THR A 12 -7.02 9.92 -20.49
CA THR A 12 -6.66 11.09 -19.66
C THR A 12 -5.43 10.77 -18.83
N TYR A 13 -4.58 11.78 -18.64
CA TYR A 13 -3.35 11.67 -17.88
C TYR A 13 -3.16 12.88 -16.96
N TYR A 14 -2.80 12.63 -15.71
CA TYR A 14 -2.48 13.65 -14.73
C TYR A 14 -1.07 13.45 -14.15
N ASP A 15 -0.31 14.57 -14.01
CA ASP A 15 0.99 14.62 -13.33
C ASP A 15 0.84 15.33 -11.98
N PHE A 16 0.69 14.57 -10.91
CA PHE A 16 0.67 15.11 -9.56
C PHE A 16 2.08 15.38 -9.06
N SER A 17 2.39 16.62 -8.82
CA SER A 17 3.74 17.10 -8.51
C SER A 17 3.82 17.77 -7.13
N THR A 18 5.00 17.73 -6.49
CA THR A 18 5.32 18.59 -5.34
C THR A 18 5.69 20.02 -5.76
N ASP A 19 5.86 20.27 -7.06
CA ASP A 19 6.04 21.61 -7.60
C ASP A 19 4.68 22.29 -7.71
N LEU A 20 4.43 23.29 -6.86
CA LEU A 20 3.13 23.97 -6.77
C LEU A 20 2.72 24.63 -8.09
N ILE A 21 3.67 25.14 -8.88
CA ILE A 21 3.35 25.78 -10.16
C ILE A 21 2.81 24.76 -11.15
N LYS A 22 3.47 23.59 -11.24
CA LYS A 22 3.03 22.50 -12.11
C LYS A 22 1.71 21.93 -11.64
N LEU A 23 1.58 21.68 -10.34
CA LEU A 23 0.37 21.15 -9.73
C LEU A 23 -0.82 22.09 -9.96
N ASN A 24 -0.67 23.39 -9.70
CA ASN A 24 -1.74 24.36 -9.88
C ASN A 24 -2.21 24.42 -11.35
N ARG A 25 -1.26 24.47 -12.30
CA ARG A 25 -1.61 24.44 -13.73
C ARG A 25 -2.36 23.18 -14.13
N GLN A 26 -1.96 22.02 -13.58
CA GLN A 26 -2.67 20.75 -13.81
C GLN A 26 -4.08 20.81 -13.25
N LEU A 27 -4.26 21.26 -12.02
CA LEU A 27 -5.55 21.38 -11.37
C LEU A 27 -6.48 22.38 -12.08
N GLU A 28 -5.96 23.55 -12.46
CA GLU A 28 -6.73 24.56 -13.23
C GLU A 28 -7.14 24.05 -14.61
N SER A 29 -6.35 23.18 -15.24
CA SER A 29 -6.72 22.54 -16.52
C SER A 29 -7.87 21.54 -16.38
N ILE A 30 -8.11 21.02 -15.18
CA ILE A 30 -9.26 20.18 -14.86
C ILE A 30 -10.46 21.08 -14.54
N SER A 31 -10.33 21.90 -13.50
CA SER A 31 -11.37 22.83 -13.04
C SER A 31 -10.77 23.85 -12.06
N THR A 32 -10.95 25.13 -12.33
CA THR A 32 -10.50 26.20 -11.40
C THR A 32 -11.16 26.05 -10.02
N LYS A 33 -12.40 25.58 -9.96
CA LYS A 33 -13.13 25.34 -8.71
C LYS A 33 -12.48 24.20 -7.92
N ASP A 34 -12.16 23.11 -8.60
CA ASP A 34 -11.52 21.95 -7.95
C ASP A 34 -10.05 22.21 -7.59
N ALA A 35 -9.36 23.13 -8.31
CA ALA A 35 -8.04 23.62 -7.91
C ALA A 35 -8.11 24.29 -6.52
N VAL A 36 -9.06 25.20 -6.31
CA VAL A 36 -9.30 25.81 -5.00
C VAL A 36 -9.66 24.76 -3.96
N GLY A 37 -10.59 23.85 -4.30
CA GLY A 37 -10.99 22.75 -3.41
C GLY A 37 -9.84 21.84 -2.99
N TYR A 38 -8.92 21.53 -3.93
CA TYR A 38 -7.74 20.73 -3.64
C TYR A 38 -6.82 21.38 -2.59
N PHE A 39 -6.54 22.68 -2.73
CA PHE A 39 -5.71 23.39 -1.75
C PHE A 39 -6.40 23.53 -0.39
N GLN A 40 -7.73 23.72 -0.37
CA GLN A 40 -8.50 23.70 0.86
C GLN A 40 -8.45 22.33 1.54
N LEU A 41 -8.64 21.24 0.78
CA LEU A 41 -8.50 19.87 1.27
C LEU A 41 -7.10 19.62 1.85
N MET A 42 -6.03 20.01 1.13
CA MET A 42 -4.66 19.84 1.61
C MET A 42 -4.39 20.64 2.89
N SER A 43 -4.92 21.86 3.01
CA SER A 43 -4.80 22.67 4.24
C SER A 43 -5.49 21.98 5.43
N ASP A 44 -6.72 21.48 5.25
CA ASP A 44 -7.46 20.78 6.30
C ASP A 44 -6.77 19.45 6.70
N ILE A 45 -6.27 18.70 5.72
CA ILE A 45 -5.47 17.49 5.99
C ILE A 45 -4.20 17.82 6.77
N TYR A 46 -3.52 18.93 6.47
CA TYR A 46 -2.32 19.33 7.18
C TYR A 46 -2.61 19.65 8.65
N GLU A 47 -3.69 20.39 8.93
CA GLU A 47 -4.12 20.66 10.31
C GLU A 47 -4.44 19.36 11.06
N LYS A 48 -5.17 18.43 10.42
CA LYS A 48 -5.48 17.11 10.98
C LYS A 48 -4.21 16.27 11.21
N TYR A 49 -3.25 16.33 10.28
CA TYR A 49 -1.96 15.65 10.46
C TYR A 49 -1.19 16.17 11.69
N GLN A 50 -1.10 17.50 11.86
CA GLN A 50 -0.44 18.09 13.02
C GLN A 50 -1.13 17.65 14.33
N LEU A 51 -2.45 17.66 14.35
CA LEU A 51 -3.23 17.20 15.49
C LEU A 51 -3.01 15.71 15.78
N ALA A 52 -3.08 14.85 14.75
CA ALA A 52 -2.86 13.42 14.88
C ALA A 52 -1.43 13.11 15.35
N ASN A 53 -0.44 13.84 14.83
CA ASN A 53 0.96 13.65 15.21
C ASN A 53 1.20 14.00 16.69
N GLN A 54 0.66 15.12 17.15
CA GLN A 54 0.82 15.56 18.54
C GLN A 54 0.04 14.68 19.54
N ALA A 55 -1.16 14.24 19.16
CA ALA A 55 -2.06 13.55 20.08
C ALA A 55 -1.85 12.02 20.10
N PHE A 56 -1.47 11.42 18.97
CA PHE A 56 -1.53 9.97 18.78
C PHE A 56 -0.26 9.35 18.22
N LEU A 57 0.31 9.89 17.13
CA LEU A 57 1.40 9.25 16.40
C LEU A 57 2.75 9.33 17.13
N SER A 58 2.96 10.36 17.93
CA SER A 58 4.20 10.59 18.69
C SER A 58 4.14 10.06 20.13
N GLN A 59 3.06 9.39 20.52
CA GLN A 59 2.87 8.89 21.87
C GLN A 59 2.68 7.37 21.88
N SER A 60 3.16 6.73 22.97
CA SER A 60 2.83 5.33 23.22
C SER A 60 1.37 5.21 23.67
N CYS A 61 0.63 4.28 23.04
CA CYS A 61 -0.77 4.01 23.37
C CYS A 61 -0.92 2.68 24.15
N ASP A 62 -0.07 2.46 25.15
CA ASP A 62 0.00 1.21 25.89
C ASP A 62 -1.25 0.91 26.70
N GLN A 63 -1.99 1.94 27.09
CA GLN A 63 -3.22 1.81 27.87
C GLN A 63 -4.38 2.56 27.20
N ALA A 64 -5.53 1.91 27.09
CA ALA A 64 -6.74 2.54 26.56
C ALA A 64 -7.13 3.82 27.35
N SER A 65 -6.86 3.86 28.66
CA SER A 65 -7.13 5.02 29.51
C SER A 65 -6.30 6.26 29.13
N SER A 66 -5.08 6.08 28.63
CA SER A 66 -4.24 7.21 28.16
C SER A 66 -4.75 7.78 26.83
N PHE A 67 -5.39 6.94 26.02
CA PHE A 67 -5.97 7.34 24.74
C PHE A 67 -7.32 8.07 24.90
N PHE A 68 -8.20 7.60 25.82
CA PHE A 68 -9.54 8.16 26.06
C PHE A 68 -9.56 9.24 27.13
N THR A 69 -8.69 10.25 27.05
CA THR A 69 -8.79 11.45 27.88
C THR A 69 -9.82 12.43 27.30
N PHE A 70 -10.39 13.29 28.15
CA PHE A 70 -11.37 14.30 27.71
C PHE A 70 -10.78 15.26 26.65
N LYS A 71 -9.48 15.53 26.74
CA LYS A 71 -8.73 16.32 25.74
C LYS A 71 -8.67 15.59 24.40
N HIS A 72 -8.26 14.32 24.41
CA HIS A 72 -8.13 13.50 23.19
C HIS A 72 -9.48 13.25 22.51
N LEU A 73 -10.56 13.06 23.26
CA LEU A 73 -11.91 12.94 22.70
C LEU A 73 -12.29 14.17 21.87
N LYS A 74 -12.01 15.38 22.38
CA LYS A 74 -12.28 16.63 21.62
C LYS A 74 -11.44 16.72 20.36
N GLU A 75 -10.20 16.24 20.40
CA GLU A 75 -9.29 16.20 19.26
C GLU A 75 -9.72 15.14 18.23
N ILE A 76 -10.18 13.97 18.67
CA ILE A 76 -10.73 12.92 17.78
C ILE A 76 -11.93 13.45 16.98
N PHE A 77 -12.85 14.19 17.59
CA PHE A 77 -13.99 14.75 16.86
C PHE A 77 -13.58 15.74 15.76
N LYS A 78 -12.48 16.47 15.94
CA LYS A 78 -11.94 17.36 14.89
C LYS A 78 -11.38 16.59 13.70
N LEU A 79 -10.94 15.34 13.89
CA LEU A 79 -10.47 14.48 12.82
C LEU A 79 -11.60 13.92 11.93
N GLU A 80 -12.86 14.17 12.29
CA GLU A 80 -14.06 13.68 11.56
C GLU A 80 -14.05 12.15 11.28
N PRO A 81 -13.78 11.29 12.27
CA PRO A 81 -13.54 9.87 12.04
C PRO A 81 -14.75 9.09 11.52
N LEU A 82 -15.96 9.66 11.63
CA LEU A 82 -17.22 9.02 11.24
C LEU A 82 -17.56 9.20 9.74
N SER A 83 -16.88 10.09 9.04
CA SER A 83 -17.01 10.24 7.58
C SER A 83 -16.07 9.23 6.91
N ASN A 84 -16.49 8.66 5.77
CA ASN A 84 -15.56 7.91 4.93
C ASN A 84 -14.70 8.84 4.07
N VAL A 85 -13.60 8.29 3.50
CA VAL A 85 -12.65 9.07 2.69
C VAL A 85 -13.32 9.71 1.47
N TYR A 86 -14.14 8.93 0.73
CA TYR A 86 -14.75 9.42 -0.50
C TYR A 86 -15.73 10.59 -0.23
N ASP A 87 -16.59 10.45 0.77
CA ASP A 87 -17.53 11.50 1.15
C ASP A 87 -16.82 12.74 1.68
N TYR A 88 -15.76 12.55 2.45
CA TYR A 88 -14.96 13.66 2.97
C TYR A 88 -14.26 14.44 1.84
N VAL A 89 -13.59 13.77 0.90
CA VAL A 89 -12.96 14.39 -0.27
C VAL A 89 -14.01 15.11 -1.14
N SER A 90 -15.21 14.55 -1.26
CA SER A 90 -16.32 15.10 -2.04
C SER A 90 -16.88 16.42 -1.50
N LYS A 91 -16.56 16.80 -0.26
CA LYS A 91 -16.87 18.13 0.28
C LYS A 91 -16.11 19.24 -0.45
N PHE A 92 -14.88 18.95 -0.87
CA PHE A 92 -13.92 19.90 -1.45
C PHE A 92 -13.84 19.78 -2.98
N ILE A 93 -13.90 18.58 -3.52
CA ILE A 93 -13.61 18.26 -4.92
C ILE A 93 -14.88 17.69 -5.58
N LYS A 94 -15.13 18.11 -6.83
CA LYS A 94 -16.28 17.66 -7.62
C LYS A 94 -15.90 16.80 -8.82
N ASP A 95 -14.71 17.03 -9.39
CA ASP A 95 -14.18 16.20 -10.47
C ASP A 95 -13.93 14.76 -10.00
N GLU A 96 -14.54 13.79 -10.68
CA GLU A 96 -14.50 12.38 -10.28
C GLU A 96 -13.11 11.81 -10.40
N LYS A 97 -12.37 12.13 -11.45
CA LYS A 97 -11.00 11.61 -11.64
C LYS A 97 -10.03 12.11 -10.58
N LEU A 98 -10.18 13.36 -10.15
CA LEU A 98 -9.38 13.91 -9.07
C LEU A 98 -9.74 13.26 -7.73
N LYS A 99 -11.02 12.98 -7.47
CA LYS A 99 -11.45 12.20 -6.30
C LYS A 99 -10.88 10.78 -6.34
N GLU A 100 -10.98 10.10 -7.48
CA GLU A 100 -10.48 8.75 -7.66
C GLU A 100 -8.97 8.65 -7.39
N TYR A 101 -8.18 9.62 -7.89
CA TYR A 101 -6.74 9.69 -7.59
C TYR A 101 -6.45 9.80 -6.09
N ILE A 102 -7.14 10.69 -5.39
CA ILE A 102 -6.93 10.90 -3.94
C ILE A 102 -7.39 9.66 -3.17
N CYS A 103 -8.56 9.14 -3.49
CA CYS A 103 -9.16 7.99 -2.84
C CYS A 103 -8.39 6.68 -3.11
N PHE A 104 -7.76 6.54 -4.27
CA PHE A 104 -6.95 5.34 -4.59
C PHE A 104 -5.87 5.08 -3.56
N GLN A 105 -5.33 6.12 -2.93
CA GLN A 105 -4.22 5.98 -1.99
C GLN A 105 -4.59 5.23 -0.69
N THR A 106 -5.88 5.09 -0.36
CA THR A 106 -6.32 4.23 0.75
C THR A 106 -6.04 2.75 0.49
N MET A 107 -5.86 2.38 -0.77
CA MET A 107 -5.50 1.01 -1.15
C MET A 107 -4.11 0.59 -0.64
N TYR A 108 -3.21 1.54 -0.32
CA TYR A 108 -1.91 1.22 0.28
C TYR A 108 -2.02 0.58 1.67
N ILE A 109 -3.09 0.87 2.38
CA ILE A 109 -3.39 0.25 3.68
C ILE A 109 -4.41 -0.88 3.59
N GLY A 110 -4.80 -1.28 2.37
CA GLY A 110 -5.76 -2.36 2.15
C GLY A 110 -7.17 -2.04 2.60
N MET A 111 -7.63 -0.80 2.45
CA MET A 111 -8.98 -0.36 2.82
C MET A 111 -9.69 0.30 1.64
N SER A 112 -11.02 0.12 1.57
CA SER A 112 -11.86 0.80 0.61
C SER A 112 -12.08 2.26 1.05
N PRO A 113 -11.94 3.25 0.15
CA PRO A 113 -12.22 4.66 0.47
C PRO A 113 -13.70 4.93 0.80
N TYR A 114 -14.59 4.02 0.45
CA TYR A 114 -16.02 4.10 0.72
C TYR A 114 -16.40 3.61 2.12
N ASP A 115 -15.52 2.83 2.76
CA ASP A 115 -15.77 2.19 4.04
C ASP A 115 -14.80 2.65 5.15
N CYS A 116 -13.59 3.12 4.78
CA CYS A 116 -12.60 3.55 5.77
C CYS A 116 -12.81 4.99 6.22
N SER A 117 -12.41 5.26 7.47
CA SER A 117 -12.48 6.60 8.07
C SER A 117 -11.73 7.66 7.26
N SER A 118 -12.27 8.87 7.22
CA SER A 118 -11.64 10.04 6.60
C SER A 118 -10.24 10.37 7.16
N ILE A 119 -9.88 9.87 8.33
CA ILE A 119 -8.53 9.99 8.90
C ILE A 119 -7.47 9.49 7.90
N TYR A 120 -7.80 8.49 7.09
CA TYR A 120 -6.86 7.95 6.10
C TYR A 120 -6.56 8.87 4.91
N THR A 121 -7.22 10.04 4.82
CA THR A 121 -6.80 11.11 3.90
C THR A 121 -5.45 11.72 4.30
N LEU A 122 -4.96 11.43 5.50
CA LEU A 122 -3.59 11.77 5.89
C LEU A 122 -2.54 11.15 4.94
N LEU A 123 -2.82 9.99 4.32
CA LEU A 123 -1.90 9.31 3.40
C LEU A 123 -1.56 10.17 2.17
N PRO A 124 -2.55 10.60 1.34
CA PRO A 124 -2.28 11.52 0.24
C PRO A 124 -1.69 12.85 0.69
N GLY A 125 -2.10 13.36 1.87
CA GLY A 125 -1.54 14.57 2.44
C GLY A 125 -0.05 14.45 2.75
N VAL A 126 0.36 13.42 3.48
CA VAL A 126 1.78 13.16 3.82
C VAL A 126 2.62 13.01 2.55
N SER A 127 2.12 12.29 1.55
CA SER A 127 2.81 12.15 0.25
C SER A 127 3.00 13.51 -0.45
N GLN A 128 1.99 14.39 -0.38
CA GLN A 128 2.05 15.71 -1.00
C GLN A 128 2.99 16.66 -0.25
N PHE A 129 2.99 16.63 1.10
CA PHE A 129 3.77 17.55 1.93
C PHE A 129 5.24 17.16 2.01
N TYR A 130 5.54 15.88 2.12
CA TYR A 130 6.90 15.39 2.38
C TYR A 130 7.52 14.63 1.21
N GLY A 131 6.74 14.36 0.18
CA GLY A 131 7.17 13.56 -0.97
C GLY A 131 7.26 12.07 -0.68
N LEU A 132 7.78 11.34 -1.65
CA LEU A 132 8.01 9.89 -1.57
C LEU A 132 9.53 9.64 -1.76
N PRO A 133 10.30 9.53 -0.67
CA PRO A 133 11.72 9.26 -0.77
C PRO A 133 11.98 7.84 -1.28
N HIS A 134 12.95 7.70 -2.17
CA HIS A 134 13.44 6.42 -2.64
C HIS A 134 14.75 6.06 -1.93
N LEU A 135 14.87 4.84 -1.47
CA LEU A 135 16.12 4.33 -0.89
C LEU A 135 17.01 3.81 -2.02
N LYS A 136 18.18 4.40 -2.17
CA LYS A 136 19.17 3.96 -3.18
C LYS A 136 19.59 2.52 -2.92
N GLY A 137 19.51 1.67 -3.95
CA GLY A 137 19.73 0.23 -3.84
C GLY A 137 18.46 -0.56 -3.50
N GLY A 138 17.29 0.12 -3.42
CA GLY A 138 16.00 -0.50 -3.13
C GLY A 138 15.73 -0.70 -1.64
N MET A 139 14.48 -1.05 -1.31
CA MET A 139 14.03 -1.20 0.08
C MET A 139 14.76 -2.33 0.84
N TYR A 140 15.26 -3.34 0.15
CA TYR A 140 16.00 -4.43 0.79
C TYR A 140 17.30 -3.94 1.43
N ARG A 141 17.86 -2.82 0.96
CA ARG A 141 19.04 -2.19 1.57
C ARG A 141 18.81 -1.80 3.04
N LEU A 142 17.58 -1.43 3.39
CA LEU A 142 17.23 -1.17 4.79
C LEU A 142 17.35 -2.45 5.64
N VAL A 143 16.90 -3.59 5.11
CA VAL A 143 17.03 -4.89 5.79
C VAL A 143 18.49 -5.25 6.00
N GLU A 144 19.37 -5.08 4.99
CA GLU A 144 20.80 -5.33 5.09
C GLU A 144 21.48 -4.46 6.18
N VAL A 145 21.12 -3.18 6.23
CA VAL A 145 21.66 -2.26 7.25
C VAL A 145 21.19 -2.67 8.66
N MET A 146 19.93 -3.04 8.82
CA MET A 146 19.40 -3.52 10.10
C MET A 146 20.09 -4.84 10.52
N GLU A 147 20.29 -5.76 9.58
CA GLU A 147 21.04 -7.01 9.82
C GLU A 147 22.45 -6.73 10.30
N GLN A 148 23.15 -5.79 9.64
CA GLN A 148 24.49 -5.38 10.04
C GLN A 148 24.51 -4.82 11.47
N LEU A 149 23.59 -3.91 11.81
CA LEU A 149 23.48 -3.33 13.14
C LEU A 149 23.21 -4.39 14.22
N ILE A 150 22.34 -5.36 13.96
CA ILE A 150 22.08 -6.47 14.89
C ILE A 150 23.39 -7.23 15.17
N LYS A 151 24.15 -7.56 14.14
CA LYS A 151 25.43 -8.27 14.26
C LYS A 151 26.50 -7.44 15.02
N GLU A 152 26.59 -6.14 14.72
CA GLU A 152 27.50 -5.21 15.40
C GLU A 152 27.21 -5.11 16.92
N TRP A 153 25.94 -5.24 17.31
CA TRP A 153 25.53 -5.26 18.72
C TRP A 153 25.55 -6.64 19.35
N GLY A 154 26.17 -7.65 18.69
CA GLY A 154 26.34 -9.00 19.21
C GLY A 154 25.10 -9.89 19.05
N GLY A 155 24.09 -9.45 18.32
CA GLY A 155 22.91 -10.25 18.01
C GLY A 155 23.21 -11.34 16.98
N ILE A 156 22.45 -12.43 17.04
CA ILE A 156 22.57 -13.57 16.12
C ILE A 156 21.31 -13.66 15.28
N ILE A 157 21.48 -13.85 13.97
CA ILE A 157 20.39 -14.03 13.02
C ILE A 157 20.47 -15.46 12.47
N HIS A 158 19.42 -16.24 12.69
CA HIS A 158 19.25 -17.57 12.14
C HIS A 158 18.24 -17.50 10.97
N THR A 159 18.72 -17.77 9.76
CA THR A 159 17.86 -17.94 8.58
C THR A 159 17.53 -19.42 8.38
N ASN A 160 16.49 -19.71 7.58
CA ASN A 160 16.01 -21.09 7.35
C ASN A 160 15.67 -21.86 8.64
N SER A 161 15.28 -21.14 9.68
CA SER A 161 14.96 -21.68 11.01
C SER A 161 13.47 -21.44 11.30
N LEU A 162 12.63 -22.36 10.85
CA LEU A 162 11.20 -22.28 11.08
C LEU A 162 10.88 -22.48 12.55
N VAL A 163 10.15 -21.55 13.15
CA VAL A 163 9.59 -21.73 14.49
C VAL A 163 8.30 -22.55 14.37
N GLU A 164 8.30 -23.75 14.96
CA GLU A 164 7.18 -24.68 14.87
C GLU A 164 6.13 -24.42 15.95
N SER A 165 6.57 -24.02 17.17
CA SER A 165 5.66 -23.69 18.26
C SER A 165 6.33 -22.81 19.32
N LEU A 166 5.52 -22.25 20.22
CA LEU A 166 5.97 -21.64 21.47
C LEU A 166 6.06 -22.68 22.57
N VAL A 167 7.14 -22.66 23.33
CA VAL A 167 7.28 -23.50 24.55
C VAL A 167 6.61 -22.75 25.71
N ILE A 168 5.50 -23.27 26.20
CA ILE A 168 4.69 -22.61 27.23
C ILE A 168 4.54 -23.54 28.44
N GLU A 169 4.94 -23.05 29.61
CA GLU A 169 4.72 -23.71 30.90
C GLU A 169 4.11 -22.69 31.88
N ASP A 170 3.15 -23.12 32.65
CA ASP A 170 2.46 -22.29 33.64
C ASP A 170 2.00 -20.91 33.14
N LYS A 171 1.52 -20.83 31.89
CA LYS A 171 1.13 -19.61 31.16
C LYS A 171 2.26 -18.64 30.86
N CYS A 172 3.52 -19.04 31.01
CA CYS A 172 4.70 -18.29 30.64
C CYS A 172 5.30 -18.86 29.36
N VAL A 173 5.70 -18.00 28.44
CA VAL A 173 6.47 -18.40 27.25
C VAL A 173 7.92 -18.49 27.65
N LEU A 174 8.52 -19.68 27.56
CA LEU A 174 9.91 -19.95 27.97
C LEU A 174 10.89 -19.97 26.78
N GLY A 175 10.39 -20.11 25.56
CA GLY A 175 11.21 -20.23 24.38
C GLY A 175 10.40 -20.57 23.13
N ILE A 176 11.14 -20.97 22.10
CA ILE A 176 10.62 -21.39 20.80
C ILE A 176 11.12 -22.79 20.48
N GLN A 177 10.23 -23.61 19.88
CA GLN A 177 10.57 -24.90 19.33
C GLN A 177 10.96 -24.76 17.88
N LEU A 178 12.15 -25.22 17.54
CA LEU A 178 12.63 -25.45 16.18
C LEU A 178 12.60 -26.96 15.89
N SER A 179 12.82 -27.36 14.66
CA SER A 179 12.82 -28.79 14.25
C SER A 179 13.84 -29.64 14.99
N ASP A 180 14.96 -29.07 15.40
CA ASP A 180 16.12 -29.75 15.97
C ASP A 180 16.45 -29.37 17.42
N ARG A 181 15.87 -28.27 17.93
CA ARG A 181 16.17 -27.75 19.26
C ARG A 181 15.10 -26.83 19.83
N ILE A 182 15.23 -26.55 21.12
CA ILE A 182 14.49 -25.48 21.81
C ILE A 182 15.47 -24.33 22.10
N ASP A 183 15.12 -23.14 21.62
CA ASP A 183 15.84 -21.93 21.99
C ASP A 183 15.05 -21.20 23.10
N LYS A 184 15.68 -21.03 24.27
CA LYS A 184 15.09 -20.35 25.42
C LYS A 184 15.41 -18.85 25.41
N GLY A 185 14.51 -18.04 25.99
CA GLY A 185 14.73 -16.61 26.14
C GLY A 185 13.87 -16.02 27.24
N ASP A 186 14.35 -14.94 27.86
CA ASP A 186 13.61 -14.22 28.90
C ASP A 186 12.40 -13.48 28.31
N TYR A 187 12.49 -13.05 27.06
CA TYR A 187 11.43 -12.40 26.29
C TYR A 187 11.36 -12.98 24.89
N ILE A 188 10.15 -13.23 24.41
CA ILE A 188 9.89 -13.66 23.04
C ILE A 188 9.07 -12.61 22.33
N ILE A 189 9.61 -12.01 21.27
CA ILE A 189 8.93 -11.04 20.43
C ILE A 189 8.56 -11.71 19.11
N ALA A 190 7.25 -11.85 18.85
CA ALA A 190 6.76 -12.43 17.62
C ALA A 190 6.36 -11.32 16.64
N ASN A 191 7.12 -11.13 15.56
CA ASN A 191 6.80 -10.23 14.45
C ASN A 191 6.16 -11.00 13.27
N ALA A 192 5.34 -11.99 13.55
CA ALA A 192 4.52 -12.71 12.58
C ALA A 192 3.05 -12.24 12.68
N GLN A 193 2.22 -12.64 11.73
CA GLN A 193 0.79 -12.31 11.78
C GLN A 193 0.15 -12.85 13.06
N VAL A 194 -0.59 -12.00 13.78
CA VAL A 194 -1.24 -12.39 15.05
C VAL A 194 -2.08 -13.65 14.93
N PRO A 195 -2.94 -13.83 13.90
CA PRO A 195 -3.67 -15.09 13.72
C PRO A 195 -2.76 -16.32 13.65
N TYR A 196 -1.64 -16.24 12.92
CA TYR A 196 -0.67 -17.33 12.81
C TYR A 196 -0.05 -17.65 14.18
N VAL A 197 0.45 -16.65 14.88
CA VAL A 197 1.06 -16.85 16.21
C VAL A 197 0.07 -17.48 17.19
N MET A 198 -1.17 -17.02 17.19
CA MET A 198 -2.18 -17.46 18.15
C MET A 198 -2.79 -18.83 17.82
N HIS A 199 -2.80 -19.21 16.53
CA HIS A 199 -3.44 -20.45 16.10
C HIS A 199 -2.44 -21.58 15.88
N GLU A 200 -1.31 -21.27 15.24
CA GLU A 200 -0.34 -22.28 14.83
C GLU A 200 0.76 -22.47 15.89
N LEU A 201 1.23 -21.38 16.49
CA LEU A 201 2.33 -21.45 17.45
C LEU A 201 1.87 -21.61 18.89
N GLN A 202 0.64 -21.21 19.22
CA GLN A 202 0.07 -21.26 20.57
C GLN A 202 -1.23 -22.04 20.60
N SER A 203 -1.17 -23.34 20.69
CA SER A 203 -2.32 -24.27 20.64
C SER A 203 -3.37 -24.12 21.78
N ILE A 204 -3.22 -23.16 22.69
CA ILE A 204 -4.02 -23.05 23.93
C ILE A 204 -5.19 -22.05 23.82
N ILE A 205 -5.17 -21.11 22.88
CA ILE A 205 -6.19 -20.06 22.79
C ILE A 205 -7.20 -20.41 21.70
N ARG A 206 -8.50 -20.32 22.04
CA ARG A 206 -9.56 -20.42 21.03
C ARG A 206 -9.36 -19.34 19.97
N PRO A 207 -9.40 -19.72 18.68
CA PRO A 207 -9.23 -18.78 17.60
C PRO A 207 -10.29 -17.67 17.68
N LYS A 208 -9.84 -16.41 17.73
CA LYS A 208 -10.71 -15.27 17.50
C LYS A 208 -10.94 -15.18 15.98
N GLU A 209 -12.17 -15.04 15.55
CA GLU A 209 -12.43 -14.73 14.15
C GLU A 209 -11.90 -13.33 13.82
N TYR A 210 -11.03 -13.26 12.82
CA TYR A 210 -10.48 -12.01 12.31
C TYR A 210 -11.11 -11.70 10.96
N HIS A 211 -11.57 -10.47 10.80
CA HIS A 211 -11.95 -9.92 9.50
C HIS A 211 -10.67 -9.55 8.75
N LEU A 212 -10.35 -10.33 7.73
CA LEU A 212 -9.17 -10.07 6.91
C LEU A 212 -9.49 -8.97 5.89
N SER A 213 -8.51 -8.11 5.65
CA SER A 213 -8.53 -7.14 4.56
C SER A 213 -8.41 -7.83 3.19
N CYS A 214 -8.44 -7.07 2.10
CA CYS A 214 -8.08 -7.58 0.78
C CYS A 214 -6.62 -8.09 0.76
N SER A 215 -6.29 -8.89 -0.23
CA SER A 215 -4.93 -9.32 -0.55
C SER A 215 -4.37 -8.51 -1.72
N ALA A 216 -3.20 -8.89 -2.21
CA ALA A 216 -2.58 -8.29 -3.38
C ALA A 216 -2.04 -9.37 -4.31
N PHE A 217 -2.31 -9.21 -5.61
CA PHE A 217 -1.55 -9.88 -6.65
C PHE A 217 -0.44 -8.93 -7.10
N ILE A 218 0.80 -9.41 -7.07
CA ILE A 218 1.97 -8.62 -7.44
C ILE A 218 2.61 -9.26 -8.67
N LEU A 219 2.83 -8.44 -9.71
CA LEU A 219 3.52 -8.86 -10.92
C LEU A 219 4.81 -8.06 -11.08
N TYR A 220 5.94 -8.76 -11.15
CA TYR A 220 7.26 -8.22 -11.39
C TYR A 220 7.65 -8.45 -12.85
N LEU A 221 7.98 -7.38 -13.55
CA LEU A 221 8.36 -7.40 -14.96
C LEU A 221 9.76 -6.81 -15.14
N GLY A 222 10.66 -7.56 -15.77
CA GLY A 222 11.90 -7.06 -16.33
C GLY A 222 11.74 -6.88 -17.83
N LEU A 223 11.98 -5.66 -18.33
CA LEU A 223 11.77 -5.28 -19.71
C LEU A 223 13.09 -5.02 -20.42
N LYS A 224 13.17 -5.35 -21.70
CA LYS A 224 14.35 -5.15 -22.57
C LYS A 224 14.55 -3.71 -23.06
N GLN A 225 13.65 -2.78 -22.72
CA GLN A 225 13.81 -1.36 -23.07
C GLN A 225 13.27 -0.43 -22.00
N LYS A 226 13.79 0.80 -22.00
CA LYS A 226 13.32 1.88 -21.12
C LYS A 226 11.99 2.46 -21.60
N LEU A 227 11.17 2.89 -20.65
CA LEU A 227 9.85 3.48 -20.87
C LEU A 227 9.82 4.93 -20.34
N PRO A 228 10.36 5.91 -21.09
CA PRO A 228 10.55 7.27 -20.60
C PRO A 228 9.24 8.03 -20.28
N MET A 229 8.10 7.53 -20.74
CA MET A 229 6.78 8.08 -20.45
C MET A 229 6.29 7.74 -19.04
N LEU A 230 6.95 6.85 -18.31
CA LEU A 230 6.57 6.46 -16.95
C LEU A 230 7.35 7.27 -15.90
N ASN A 231 6.72 7.48 -14.74
CA ASN A 231 7.36 7.99 -13.54
C ASN A 231 7.80 6.81 -12.64
N ILE A 232 8.47 7.09 -11.53
CA ILE A 232 8.77 6.07 -10.52
C ILE A 232 7.49 5.50 -9.89
N HIS A 233 6.50 6.34 -9.60
CA HIS A 233 5.19 5.95 -9.09
C HIS A 233 4.11 6.26 -10.11
N ASN A 234 3.31 5.25 -10.45
CA ASN A 234 2.26 5.37 -11.44
C ASN A 234 0.99 4.69 -10.93
N ILE A 235 -0.16 5.22 -11.33
CA ILE A 235 -1.48 4.68 -11.03
C ILE A 235 -2.22 4.53 -12.35
N TYR A 236 -2.86 3.39 -12.56
CA TYR A 236 -3.84 3.19 -13.62
C TYR A 236 -5.23 3.08 -13.01
N ILE A 237 -6.15 3.93 -13.45
CA ILE A 237 -7.53 3.97 -12.96
C ILE A 237 -8.49 3.59 -14.09
N ASN A 238 -9.29 2.57 -13.84
CA ASN A 238 -10.34 2.12 -14.73
C ASN A 238 -11.62 2.95 -14.55
N GLN A 239 -12.50 2.99 -15.56
CA GLN A 239 -13.77 3.73 -15.53
C GLN A 239 -14.73 3.29 -14.42
N ALA A 240 -14.72 2.00 -14.04
CA ALA A 240 -15.57 1.45 -12.98
C ALA A 240 -14.82 1.45 -11.63
N PHE A 241 -14.23 2.58 -11.23
CA PHE A 241 -13.37 2.69 -10.05
C PHE A 241 -13.99 2.11 -8.78
N LYS A 242 -15.21 2.54 -8.43
CA LYS A 242 -15.89 2.07 -7.21
C LYS A 242 -16.08 0.55 -7.20
N GLU A 243 -16.58 -0.01 -8.31
CA GLU A 243 -16.81 -1.44 -8.43
C GLU A 243 -15.50 -2.24 -8.38
N ASN A 244 -14.45 -1.72 -9.01
CA ASN A 244 -13.13 -2.36 -9.01
C ASN A 244 -12.51 -2.40 -7.61
N ILE A 245 -12.59 -1.29 -6.88
CA ILE A 245 -12.09 -1.23 -5.50
C ILE A 245 -12.91 -2.17 -4.61
N GLN A 246 -14.25 -2.10 -4.68
CA GLN A 246 -15.14 -2.83 -3.80
C GLN A 246 -15.08 -4.35 -4.04
N SER A 247 -14.86 -4.79 -5.29
CA SER A 247 -14.82 -6.22 -5.63
C SER A 247 -13.81 -7.01 -4.80
N ALA A 248 -12.64 -6.44 -4.50
CA ALA A 248 -11.62 -7.09 -3.68
C ALA A 248 -12.10 -7.37 -2.24
N PHE A 249 -12.95 -6.51 -1.69
CA PHE A 249 -13.54 -6.66 -0.36
C PHE A 249 -14.79 -7.56 -0.37
N ASP A 250 -15.51 -7.58 -1.49
CA ASP A 250 -16.69 -8.45 -1.70
C ASP A 250 -16.31 -9.90 -2.06
N GLY A 251 -15.03 -10.24 -2.04
CA GLY A 251 -14.56 -11.59 -2.37
C GLY A 251 -14.64 -11.92 -3.86
N LYS A 252 -14.58 -10.93 -4.75
CA LYS A 252 -14.68 -11.09 -6.20
C LYS A 252 -13.45 -10.51 -6.90
N LEU A 253 -13.03 -11.13 -7.98
CA LEU A 253 -12.01 -10.53 -8.86
C LEU A 253 -12.61 -9.33 -9.60
N PRO A 254 -11.86 -8.22 -9.74
CA PRO A 254 -12.29 -7.11 -10.56
C PRO A 254 -12.34 -7.55 -12.03
N LYS A 255 -13.39 -7.13 -12.75
CA LYS A 255 -13.51 -7.38 -14.19
C LYS A 255 -12.39 -6.70 -15.00
N GLU A 256 -12.01 -5.52 -14.56
CA GLU A 256 -10.89 -4.74 -15.08
C GLU A 256 -10.26 -4.00 -13.88
N SER A 257 -8.98 -4.20 -13.67
CA SER A 257 -8.31 -3.72 -12.46
C SER A 257 -7.87 -2.26 -12.57
N SER A 258 -8.05 -1.50 -11.49
CA SER A 258 -7.26 -0.30 -11.20
C SER A 258 -6.07 -0.72 -10.36
N PHE A 259 -4.88 -0.21 -10.64
CA PHE A 259 -3.67 -0.67 -9.96
C PHE A 259 -2.58 0.39 -9.86
N TYR A 260 -1.71 0.18 -8.91
CA TYR A 260 -0.47 0.92 -8.77
C TYR A 260 0.67 0.14 -9.44
N PHE A 261 1.59 0.87 -10.09
CA PHE A 261 2.81 0.27 -10.59
C PHE A 261 4.03 1.16 -10.35
N TYR A 262 5.09 0.50 -9.91
CA TYR A 262 6.33 1.10 -9.46
C TYR A 262 7.46 0.79 -10.42
N VAL A 263 8.21 1.83 -10.82
CA VAL A 263 9.29 1.72 -11.80
C VAL A 263 10.58 2.26 -11.19
N PRO A 264 11.25 1.48 -10.30
CA PRO A 264 12.41 1.95 -9.54
C PRO A 264 13.59 2.38 -10.41
N SER A 265 13.78 1.74 -11.55
CA SER A 265 14.85 2.06 -12.52
C SER A 265 14.76 3.48 -13.09
N ARG A 266 13.62 4.19 -12.92
CA ARG A 266 13.47 5.62 -13.26
C ARG A 266 14.25 6.55 -12.32
N MET A 267 14.61 6.09 -11.14
CA MET A 267 15.35 6.87 -10.13
C MET A 267 16.67 6.24 -9.75
N ASP A 268 16.77 4.92 -9.81
CA ASP A 268 17.97 4.15 -9.46
C ASP A 268 18.35 3.24 -10.62
N GLU A 269 19.36 3.68 -11.37
CA GLU A 269 19.82 2.96 -12.58
C GLU A 269 20.35 1.56 -12.26
N GLY A 270 20.79 1.31 -11.02
CA GLY A 270 21.26 -0.01 -10.58
C GLY A 270 20.16 -1.06 -10.45
N MET A 271 18.89 -0.66 -10.53
CA MET A 271 17.74 -1.56 -10.40
C MET A 271 17.36 -2.32 -11.69
N ALA A 272 17.98 -1.99 -12.83
CA ALA A 272 17.76 -2.66 -14.09
C ALA A 272 19.05 -2.70 -14.94
N PRO A 273 19.18 -3.59 -15.93
CA PRO A 273 20.22 -3.51 -16.95
C PRO A 273 20.19 -2.15 -17.68
N THR A 274 21.32 -1.74 -18.26
CA THR A 274 21.55 -0.39 -18.83
C THR A 274 20.42 0.07 -19.80
N ASN A 275 19.87 -0.82 -20.59
CA ASN A 275 18.79 -0.50 -21.55
C ASN A 275 17.43 -1.05 -21.09
N GLY A 276 17.36 -1.70 -19.95
CA GLY A 276 16.16 -2.33 -19.42
C GLY A 276 15.34 -1.40 -18.49
N GLU A 277 14.15 -1.86 -18.16
CA GLU A 277 13.27 -1.25 -17.17
C GLU A 277 12.72 -2.33 -16.23
N VAL A 278 12.42 -1.97 -14.99
CA VAL A 278 11.72 -2.86 -14.05
C VAL A 278 10.39 -2.23 -13.67
N ILE A 279 9.34 -3.04 -13.73
CA ILE A 279 7.99 -2.62 -13.29
C ILE A 279 7.48 -3.62 -12.27
N ASN A 280 7.02 -3.11 -11.13
CA ASN A 280 6.29 -3.87 -10.11
C ASN A 280 4.85 -3.41 -10.10
N VAL A 281 3.92 -4.27 -10.48
CA VAL A 281 2.48 -3.98 -10.52
C VAL A 281 1.81 -4.59 -9.30
N ILE A 282 0.93 -3.84 -8.65
CA ILE A 282 0.17 -4.31 -7.48
C ILE A 282 -1.32 -4.10 -7.74
N ILE A 283 -2.05 -5.21 -7.87
CA ILE A 283 -3.51 -5.24 -7.93
C ILE A 283 -4.06 -5.67 -6.57
N ARG A 284 -5.10 -5.01 -6.09
CA ARG A 284 -5.87 -5.50 -4.94
C ARG A 284 -6.83 -6.59 -5.38
N VAL A 285 -6.79 -7.69 -4.65
CA VAL A 285 -7.58 -8.90 -4.93
C VAL A 285 -8.20 -9.43 -3.63
N PRO A 286 -9.22 -10.27 -3.70
CA PRO A 286 -9.78 -10.92 -2.51
C PRO A 286 -8.72 -11.72 -1.75
N ASN A 287 -8.86 -11.78 -0.43
CA ASN A 287 -8.01 -12.65 0.38
C ASN A 287 -8.34 -14.14 0.16
N LEU A 288 -7.44 -15.01 0.55
CA LEU A 288 -7.55 -16.47 0.34
C LEU A 288 -8.75 -17.15 1.05
N LYS A 289 -9.43 -16.45 1.97
CA LYS A 289 -10.67 -16.95 2.59
C LYS A 289 -11.91 -16.72 1.73
N ALA A 290 -11.80 -15.93 0.65
CA ALA A 290 -12.90 -15.69 -0.26
C ALA A 290 -13.21 -16.98 -1.05
N GLN A 291 -14.38 -17.56 -0.82
CA GLN A 291 -14.79 -18.85 -1.41
C GLN A 291 -15.12 -18.75 -2.91
N ASN A 292 -15.27 -17.53 -3.45
CA ASN A 292 -15.70 -17.30 -4.83
C ASN A 292 -14.54 -17.16 -5.83
N VAL A 293 -13.30 -17.27 -5.38
CA VAL A 293 -12.12 -17.15 -6.23
C VAL A 293 -11.23 -18.36 -6.07
N GLU A 294 -11.07 -19.09 -7.16
CA GLU A 294 -10.06 -20.14 -7.27
C GLU A 294 -8.74 -19.54 -7.74
N TRP A 295 -7.71 -19.68 -6.91
CA TRP A 295 -6.36 -19.26 -7.26
C TRP A 295 -5.66 -20.35 -8.07
N ASN A 296 -5.90 -20.35 -9.39
CA ASN A 296 -5.34 -21.27 -10.36
C ASN A 296 -4.66 -20.50 -11.51
N GLU A 297 -4.04 -21.22 -12.44
CA GLU A 297 -3.34 -20.62 -13.58
C GLU A 297 -4.23 -19.73 -14.45
N GLN A 298 -5.52 -20.05 -14.59
CA GLN A 298 -6.47 -19.24 -15.37
C GLN A 298 -6.72 -17.88 -14.72
N THR A 299 -6.89 -17.86 -13.40
CA THR A 299 -7.03 -16.61 -12.64
C THR A 299 -5.78 -15.73 -12.73
N ILE A 300 -4.61 -16.34 -12.63
CA ILE A 300 -3.33 -15.63 -12.77
C ILE A 300 -3.18 -15.07 -14.20
N LEU A 301 -3.50 -15.85 -15.22
CA LEU A 301 -3.46 -15.42 -16.60
C LEU A 301 -4.41 -14.24 -16.86
N LEU A 302 -5.63 -14.31 -16.37
CA LEU A 302 -6.63 -13.23 -16.45
C LEU A 302 -6.08 -11.91 -15.88
N LEU A 303 -5.49 -11.95 -14.69
CA LEU A 303 -4.93 -10.76 -14.05
C LEU A 303 -3.73 -10.20 -14.83
N LYS A 304 -2.87 -11.07 -15.36
CA LYS A 304 -1.76 -10.65 -16.22
C LYS A 304 -2.24 -9.98 -17.51
N GLU A 305 -3.24 -10.56 -18.18
CA GLU A 305 -3.83 -9.98 -19.39
C GLU A 305 -4.42 -8.59 -19.15
N GLN A 306 -5.10 -8.40 -18.02
CA GLN A 306 -5.60 -7.07 -17.61
C GLN A 306 -4.45 -6.07 -17.46
N ILE A 307 -3.36 -6.46 -16.81
CA ILE A 307 -2.17 -5.63 -16.63
C ILE A 307 -1.54 -5.28 -17.98
N TYR A 308 -1.28 -6.27 -18.83
CA TYR A 308 -0.64 -6.06 -20.12
C TYR A 308 -1.47 -5.15 -21.02
N LYS A 309 -2.79 -5.35 -21.06
CA LYS A 309 -3.69 -4.48 -21.82
C LYS A 309 -3.64 -3.02 -21.33
N ALA A 310 -3.62 -2.81 -20.02
CA ALA A 310 -3.52 -1.48 -19.45
C ALA A 310 -2.15 -0.84 -19.70
N LEU A 311 -1.05 -1.60 -19.53
CA LEU A 311 0.30 -1.12 -19.82
C LEU A 311 0.52 -0.82 -21.30
N ALA A 312 -0.06 -1.61 -22.19
CA ALA A 312 -0.06 -1.34 -23.64
C ALA A 312 -0.74 0.00 -23.95
N GLN A 313 -1.89 0.25 -23.33
CA GLN A 313 -2.61 1.53 -23.46
C GLN A 313 -1.80 2.71 -22.91
N VAL A 314 -1.24 2.58 -21.69
CA VAL A 314 -0.45 3.62 -21.03
C VAL A 314 0.80 3.98 -21.82
N THR A 315 1.51 2.96 -22.29
CA THR A 315 2.79 3.13 -23.01
C THR A 315 2.63 3.38 -24.51
N LYS A 316 1.43 3.14 -25.05
CA LYS A 316 1.11 3.15 -26.50
C LYS A 316 1.94 2.13 -27.28
N ILE A 317 2.30 1.01 -26.66
CA ILE A 317 3.03 -0.10 -27.25
C ILE A 317 2.06 -1.28 -27.35
N GLU A 318 1.58 -1.55 -28.56
CA GLU A 318 0.49 -2.50 -28.84
C GLU A 318 0.80 -3.92 -28.33
N HIS A 319 2.04 -4.39 -28.55
CA HIS A 319 2.51 -5.72 -28.12
C HIS A 319 3.41 -5.61 -26.89
N PHE A 320 2.91 -5.03 -25.80
CA PHE A 320 3.69 -4.77 -24.58
C PHE A 320 4.34 -6.04 -24.00
N ASN A 321 3.66 -7.18 -24.09
CA ASN A 321 4.15 -8.47 -23.63
C ASN A 321 5.46 -8.92 -24.31
N GLU A 322 5.73 -8.49 -25.54
CA GLU A 322 6.98 -8.80 -26.26
C GLU A 322 8.21 -8.07 -25.69
N LEU A 323 8.00 -7.05 -24.87
CA LEU A 323 9.06 -6.33 -24.16
C LEU A 323 9.55 -7.08 -22.92
N VAL A 324 8.76 -8.04 -22.42
CA VAL A 324 9.03 -8.73 -21.16
C VAL A 324 10.09 -9.80 -21.36
N GLU A 325 11.21 -9.69 -20.65
CA GLU A 325 12.27 -10.71 -20.58
C GLU A 325 12.14 -11.59 -19.34
N VAL A 326 11.74 -10.97 -18.23
CA VAL A 326 11.59 -11.66 -16.95
C VAL A 326 10.22 -11.34 -16.37
N GLU A 327 9.53 -12.39 -15.93
CA GLU A 327 8.25 -12.29 -15.28
C GLU A 327 8.24 -13.15 -14.02
N LYS A 328 7.82 -12.56 -12.90
CA LYS A 328 7.52 -13.29 -11.66
C LYS A 328 6.25 -12.71 -11.04
N TYR A 329 5.53 -13.52 -10.28
CA TYR A 329 4.34 -13.05 -9.56
C TYR A 329 4.28 -13.61 -8.14
N LEU A 330 3.51 -12.94 -7.30
CA LEU A 330 3.11 -13.36 -5.97
C LEU A 330 1.58 -13.22 -5.84
N THR A 331 0.96 -14.18 -5.16
CA THR A 331 -0.48 -14.22 -4.86
C THR A 331 -0.72 -14.24 -3.37
#